data_4dc7a8f5569d67492caaf37e837014f5
#
_entry.id   4dc7a8f5569d67492caaf37e837014f5
#
_cell.length_a   1.000
_cell.length_b   1.000
_cell.length_c   1.000
_cell.angle_alpha   90.00
_cell.angle_beta   90.00
_cell.angle_gamma   90.00
#
_symmetry.space_group_name_H-M   'P 1'
#
loop_
_entity.id
_entity.type
_entity.pdbx_description
1 polymer ?
#
loop_
_entity_poly.entity_id
_entity_poly.type
_entity_poly.pdbx_seq_one_letter_code
_entity_poly.pdbx_strand_id
1 'polypeptide(L)'
;MIYLDNAATTLRKPPQVEQAVLDAMRTAGNPGRGAHEPTLHASRLVYAARCAMAKLLHAPDPSCIAFAANATEALNIALGGLFAPGDHIITTVCEHNSVLRPLYRLREQGLQFSFAGVDERGRLQYDDWDKLVQPNTKALVVTGASNVTGNGTDLAKASVFAHRHGLLLIVDAAQTAGSQPIDVQALGIDVLCFTGHKALLGPQGTGGLYVRPGLSIRPLVVGGSGVHSFDEQHPAQMPTALEAGTLNVPGLAGLCAGVEWILAQGVETLCAKETALAALFYKNIRDLPNVKIYGDPEMPLHAPIISLNIGDEDSARIADILWEDYSICVRAGAHCAPLMHKALGTVEQGVVRFSFSHFNTEAEVLQTAAAVQELAQEI
;
A
#
# COMPACT_ATOMS: atom_id res chain seq x y z
N MET A 1 -19.30 11.80 13.85
CA MET A 1 -18.27 10.76 13.70
C MET A 1 -17.14 11.31 12.83
N ILE A 2 -15.93 11.32 13.35
CA ILE A 2 -14.70 11.69 12.63
C ILE A 2 -13.95 10.40 12.31
N TYR A 3 -13.64 10.15 11.03
CA TYR A 3 -12.97 8.94 10.61
C TYR A 3 -11.50 9.21 10.25
N LEU A 4 -10.58 8.67 11.04
CA LEU A 4 -9.13 8.82 10.91
C LEU A 4 -8.39 7.46 10.90
N ASP A 5 -9.04 6.41 10.36
CA ASP A 5 -8.41 5.10 10.11
C ASP A 5 -8.26 4.80 8.60
N ASN A 6 -7.95 5.82 7.81
CA ASN A 6 -7.84 5.72 6.34
C ASN A 6 -6.66 4.84 5.88
N ALA A 7 -5.60 4.71 6.67
CA ALA A 7 -4.48 3.81 6.39
C ALA A 7 -4.85 2.31 6.51
N ALA A 8 -5.95 1.97 7.18
CA ALA A 8 -6.53 0.63 7.17
C ALA A 8 -7.42 0.43 5.94
N THR A 9 -8.39 1.33 5.74
CA THR A 9 -9.25 1.42 4.54
C THR A 9 -9.87 2.81 4.48
N THR A 10 -10.06 3.38 3.30
CA THR A 10 -10.83 4.62 3.15
C THR A 10 -12.31 4.34 3.35
N LEU A 11 -12.98 5.07 4.25
CA LEU A 11 -14.41 4.92 4.46
C LEU A 11 -15.20 5.67 3.37
N ARG A 12 -14.90 6.96 3.20
CA ARG A 12 -15.56 7.80 2.19
C ARG A 12 -14.94 7.56 0.82
N LYS A 13 -15.79 7.41 -0.19
CA LYS A 13 -15.39 7.25 -1.59
C LYS A 13 -16.13 8.25 -2.47
N PRO A 14 -15.58 8.64 -3.61
CA PRO A 14 -16.33 9.40 -4.60
C PRO A 14 -17.62 8.65 -5.00
N PRO A 15 -18.77 9.34 -5.16
CA PRO A 15 -20.04 8.68 -5.53
C PRO A 15 -19.96 7.86 -6.82
N GLN A 16 -19.07 8.24 -7.74
CA GLN A 16 -18.83 7.51 -8.99
C GLN A 16 -18.33 6.09 -8.75
N VAL A 17 -17.62 5.84 -7.63
CA VAL A 17 -17.11 4.50 -7.28
C VAL A 17 -18.27 3.55 -6.98
N GLU A 18 -19.20 3.98 -6.14
CA GLU A 18 -20.38 3.18 -5.78
C GLU A 18 -21.26 2.94 -7.00
N GLN A 19 -21.49 3.97 -7.82
CA GLN A 19 -22.29 3.88 -9.03
C GLN A 19 -21.66 2.89 -10.03
N ALA A 20 -20.35 2.95 -10.25
CA ALA A 20 -19.65 2.05 -11.17
C ALA A 20 -19.75 0.58 -10.75
N VAL A 21 -19.67 0.29 -9.44
CA VAL A 21 -19.85 -1.07 -8.89
C VAL A 21 -21.27 -1.56 -9.17
N LEU A 22 -22.29 -0.75 -8.85
CA LEU A 22 -23.70 -1.12 -9.04
C LEU A 22 -24.04 -1.35 -10.52
N ASP A 23 -23.56 -0.49 -11.41
CA ASP A 23 -23.79 -0.60 -12.84
C ASP A 23 -23.12 -1.85 -13.42
N ALA A 24 -21.86 -2.12 -13.04
CA ALA A 24 -21.17 -3.34 -13.44
C ALA A 24 -21.89 -4.61 -12.97
N MET A 25 -22.40 -4.65 -11.73
CA MET A 25 -23.19 -5.78 -11.23
C MET A 25 -24.46 -6.04 -12.03
N ARG A 26 -25.06 -5.02 -12.61
CA ARG A 26 -26.32 -5.11 -13.38
C ARG A 26 -26.10 -5.42 -14.86
N THR A 27 -24.96 -5.03 -15.42
CA THR A 27 -24.77 -5.00 -16.87
C THR A 27 -23.60 -5.84 -17.39
N ALA A 28 -22.59 -6.13 -16.53
CA ALA A 28 -21.41 -6.87 -16.95
C ALA A 28 -21.61 -8.38 -16.82
N GLY A 29 -21.27 -9.11 -17.89
CA GLY A 29 -21.15 -10.56 -17.87
C GLY A 29 -19.76 -11.04 -17.47
N ASN A 30 -19.42 -12.28 -17.84
CA ASN A 30 -18.07 -12.81 -17.62
C ASN A 30 -17.10 -12.21 -18.67
N PRO A 31 -15.99 -11.56 -18.26
CA PRO A 31 -14.98 -11.11 -19.22
C PRO A 31 -14.32 -12.33 -19.89
N GLY A 32 -14.26 -12.35 -21.22
CA GLY A 32 -13.66 -13.47 -21.93
C GLY A 32 -14.14 -13.58 -23.38
N ARG A 33 -14.33 -14.82 -23.86
CA ARG A 33 -14.54 -15.12 -25.28
C ARG A 33 -15.98 -14.93 -25.81
N GLY A 34 -16.92 -14.46 -25.02
CA GLY A 34 -18.30 -14.23 -25.51
C GLY A 34 -18.36 -13.05 -26.46
N ALA A 35 -19.16 -13.18 -27.54
CA ALA A 35 -19.38 -12.12 -28.50
C ALA A 35 -20.61 -11.25 -28.17
N HIS A 36 -21.30 -11.51 -27.07
CA HIS A 36 -22.48 -10.75 -26.66
C HIS A 36 -22.12 -9.53 -25.82
N GLU A 37 -22.96 -8.51 -25.85
CA GLU A 37 -22.67 -7.20 -25.23
C GLU A 37 -22.28 -7.27 -23.75
N PRO A 38 -22.94 -8.04 -22.84
CA PRO A 38 -22.50 -8.12 -21.44
C PRO A 38 -21.05 -8.59 -21.25
N THR A 39 -20.56 -9.55 -22.06
CA THR A 39 -19.16 -10.01 -22.01
C THR A 39 -18.20 -8.96 -22.53
N LEU A 40 -18.52 -8.32 -23.65
CA LEU A 40 -17.71 -7.24 -24.22
C LEU A 40 -17.64 -6.05 -23.27
N HIS A 41 -18.76 -5.72 -22.63
CA HIS A 41 -18.82 -4.68 -21.60
C HIS A 41 -17.91 -5.00 -20.41
N ALA A 42 -17.98 -6.21 -19.85
CA ALA A 42 -17.10 -6.66 -18.77
C ALA A 42 -15.62 -6.56 -19.14
N SER A 43 -15.26 -6.99 -20.36
CA SER A 43 -13.89 -6.90 -20.87
C SER A 43 -13.40 -5.45 -21.01
N ARG A 44 -14.28 -4.54 -21.46
CA ARG A 44 -13.98 -3.10 -21.52
C ARG A 44 -13.76 -2.49 -20.14
N LEU A 45 -14.56 -2.86 -19.12
CA LEU A 45 -14.40 -2.39 -17.75
C LEU A 45 -13.04 -2.82 -17.17
N VAL A 46 -12.66 -4.08 -17.34
CA VAL A 46 -11.36 -4.58 -16.88
C VAL A 46 -10.22 -3.84 -17.60
N TYR A 47 -10.33 -3.65 -18.90
CA TYR A 47 -9.31 -2.95 -19.68
C TYR A 47 -9.21 -1.47 -19.29
N ALA A 48 -10.33 -0.79 -19.06
CA ALA A 48 -10.37 0.60 -18.60
C ALA A 48 -9.68 0.75 -17.24
N ALA A 49 -9.92 -0.18 -16.31
CA ALA A 49 -9.23 -0.20 -15.02
C ALA A 49 -7.70 -0.35 -15.16
N ARG A 50 -7.23 -1.19 -16.11
CA ARG A 50 -5.78 -1.30 -16.40
C ARG A 50 -5.21 0.00 -16.97
N CYS A 51 -5.93 0.61 -17.91
CA CYS A 51 -5.50 1.88 -18.50
C CYS A 51 -5.42 2.99 -17.43
N ALA A 52 -6.40 3.08 -16.54
CA ALA A 52 -6.40 4.05 -15.46
C ALA A 52 -5.22 3.84 -14.49
N MET A 53 -4.96 2.59 -14.07
CA MET A 53 -3.81 2.25 -13.24
C MET A 53 -2.48 2.51 -13.93
N ALA A 54 -2.36 2.12 -15.21
CA ALA A 54 -1.14 2.37 -16.00
C ALA A 54 -0.86 3.88 -16.11
N LYS A 55 -1.89 4.68 -16.33
CA LYS A 55 -1.77 6.15 -16.37
C LYS A 55 -1.35 6.72 -15.02
N LEU A 56 -1.94 6.26 -13.91
CA LEU A 56 -1.61 6.72 -12.56
C LEU A 56 -0.16 6.42 -12.18
N LEU A 57 0.35 5.26 -12.56
CA LEU A 57 1.70 4.79 -12.23
C LEU A 57 2.74 5.14 -13.29
N HIS A 58 2.35 5.83 -14.37
CA HIS A 58 3.21 6.08 -15.55
C HIS A 58 3.79 4.79 -16.15
N ALA A 59 3.02 3.68 -16.11
CA ALA A 59 3.42 2.43 -16.75
C ALA A 59 3.41 2.58 -18.28
N PRO A 60 4.35 1.94 -19.01
CA PRO A 60 4.47 2.11 -20.46
C PRO A 60 3.31 1.51 -21.23
N ASP A 61 2.64 0.49 -20.69
CA ASP A 61 1.54 -0.22 -21.34
C ASP A 61 0.56 -0.79 -20.29
N PRO A 62 -0.76 -0.76 -20.51
CA PRO A 62 -1.73 -1.37 -19.60
C PRO A 62 -1.51 -2.86 -19.33
N SER A 63 -0.92 -3.62 -20.24
CA SER A 63 -0.59 -5.04 -20.02
C SER A 63 0.45 -5.27 -18.93
N CYS A 64 1.16 -4.23 -18.50
CA CYS A 64 2.08 -4.29 -17.35
C CYS A 64 1.36 -4.38 -16.00
N ILE A 65 0.04 -4.15 -15.97
CA ILE A 65 -0.77 -4.21 -14.74
C ILE A 65 -1.46 -5.57 -14.67
N ALA A 66 -1.27 -6.32 -13.61
CA ALA A 66 -2.05 -7.50 -13.28
C ALA A 66 -2.86 -7.25 -12.01
N PHE A 67 -4.13 -7.71 -12.00
CA PHE A 67 -5.01 -7.55 -10.85
C PHE A 67 -4.92 -8.71 -9.88
N ALA A 68 -5.09 -8.39 -8.61
CA ALA A 68 -5.16 -9.31 -7.48
C ALA A 68 -6.24 -8.81 -6.52
N ALA A 69 -6.60 -9.60 -5.52
CA ALA A 69 -7.61 -9.20 -4.53
C ALA A 69 -7.11 -8.07 -3.60
N ASN A 70 -5.80 -7.92 -3.41
CA ASN A 70 -5.18 -6.93 -2.54
C ASN A 70 -3.65 -6.92 -2.68
N ALA A 71 -2.96 -5.98 -2.01
CA ALA A 71 -1.49 -5.92 -2.00
C ALA A 71 -0.84 -7.19 -1.41
N THR A 72 -1.46 -7.85 -0.44
CA THR A 72 -0.91 -9.09 0.15
C THR A 72 -0.81 -10.20 -0.90
N GLU A 73 -1.84 -10.40 -1.71
CA GLU A 73 -1.82 -11.36 -2.82
C GLU A 73 -0.79 -10.95 -3.87
N ALA A 74 -0.77 -9.67 -4.27
CA ALA A 74 0.20 -9.13 -5.22
C ALA A 74 1.65 -9.38 -4.77
N LEU A 75 1.96 -9.14 -3.49
CA LEU A 75 3.28 -9.40 -2.90
C LEU A 75 3.60 -10.91 -2.86
N ASN A 76 2.63 -11.77 -2.58
CA ASN A 76 2.83 -13.22 -2.65
C ASN A 76 3.12 -13.68 -4.09
N ILE A 77 2.43 -13.12 -5.09
CA ILE A 77 2.70 -13.37 -6.51
C ILE A 77 4.13 -12.96 -6.86
N ALA A 78 4.50 -11.72 -6.51
CA ALA A 78 5.82 -11.17 -6.83
C ALA A 78 6.95 -11.96 -6.15
N LEU A 79 6.90 -12.07 -4.82
CA LEU A 79 7.97 -12.71 -4.05
C LEU A 79 8.05 -14.23 -4.31
N GLY A 80 6.90 -14.90 -4.40
CA GLY A 80 6.85 -16.35 -4.67
C GLY A 80 7.22 -16.72 -6.10
N GLY A 81 7.01 -15.79 -7.05
CA GLY A 81 7.26 -16.05 -8.47
C GLY A 81 8.65 -15.67 -8.98
N LEU A 82 9.33 -14.73 -8.29
CA LEU A 82 10.62 -14.19 -8.75
C LEU A 82 11.85 -14.95 -8.21
N PHE A 83 11.76 -15.52 -7.01
CA PHE A 83 12.92 -16.02 -6.30
C PHE A 83 12.95 -17.54 -6.20
N ALA A 84 14.15 -18.08 -5.99
CA ALA A 84 14.46 -19.48 -5.81
C ALA A 84 15.26 -19.73 -4.51
N PRO A 85 15.34 -20.98 -4.04
CA PRO A 85 16.25 -21.35 -2.96
C PRO A 85 17.68 -20.90 -3.25
N GLY A 86 18.34 -20.30 -2.27
CA GLY A 86 19.69 -19.75 -2.40
C GLY A 86 19.76 -18.29 -2.84
N ASP A 87 18.69 -17.68 -3.35
CA ASP A 87 18.65 -16.24 -3.61
C ASP A 87 18.65 -15.45 -2.31
N HIS A 88 19.21 -14.23 -2.36
CA HIS A 88 19.20 -13.29 -1.24
C HIS A 88 18.43 -12.02 -1.61
N ILE A 89 17.68 -11.48 -0.65
CA ILE A 89 16.89 -10.24 -0.76
C ILE A 89 17.34 -9.27 0.34
N ILE A 90 17.46 -7.99 0.01
CA ILE A 90 17.53 -6.92 0.97
C ILE A 90 16.12 -6.35 1.15
N THR A 91 15.67 -6.23 2.40
CA THR A 91 14.41 -5.61 2.76
C THR A 91 14.58 -4.71 3.99
N THR A 92 13.50 -4.17 4.55
CA THR A 92 13.61 -3.21 5.64
C THR A 92 12.83 -3.63 6.89
N VAL A 93 13.17 -3.03 8.04
CA VAL A 93 12.36 -3.20 9.27
C VAL A 93 11.04 -2.42 9.21
N CYS A 94 10.83 -1.60 8.17
CA CYS A 94 9.59 -0.84 7.95
C CYS A 94 8.45 -1.68 7.37
N GLU A 95 8.73 -2.93 6.95
CA GLU A 95 7.82 -3.72 6.17
C GLU A 95 6.59 -4.19 6.95
N HIS A 96 5.46 -4.18 6.26
CA HIS A 96 4.23 -4.80 6.71
C HIS A 96 4.33 -6.35 6.67
N ASN A 97 3.52 -7.04 7.45
CA ASN A 97 3.43 -8.51 7.42
C ASN A 97 3.13 -9.10 6.03
N SER A 98 2.58 -8.31 5.11
CA SER A 98 2.35 -8.72 3.71
C SER A 98 3.64 -8.95 2.93
N VAL A 99 4.76 -8.35 3.36
CA VAL A 99 6.12 -8.62 2.87
C VAL A 99 6.81 -9.65 3.77
N LEU A 100 6.77 -9.43 5.10
CA LEU A 100 7.53 -10.24 6.05
C LEU A 100 7.12 -11.72 6.05
N ARG A 101 5.82 -12.01 6.09
CA ARG A 101 5.33 -13.40 6.17
C ARG A 101 5.63 -14.21 4.91
N PRO A 102 5.45 -13.71 3.68
CA PRO A 102 5.94 -14.37 2.49
C PRO A 102 7.45 -14.63 2.52
N LEU A 103 8.27 -13.68 2.96
CA LEU A 103 9.72 -13.87 3.10
C LEU A 103 10.07 -14.96 4.12
N TYR A 104 9.40 -15.00 5.27
CA TYR A 104 9.60 -16.04 6.28
C TYR A 104 9.22 -17.43 5.73
N ARG A 105 8.10 -17.53 4.99
CA ARG A 105 7.72 -18.78 4.31
C ARG A 105 8.77 -19.21 3.28
N LEU A 106 9.28 -18.29 2.47
CA LEU A 106 10.30 -18.59 1.47
C LEU A 106 11.65 -18.93 2.10
N ARG A 107 11.97 -18.39 3.29
CA ARG A 107 13.17 -18.78 4.06
C ARG A 107 13.17 -20.27 4.40
N GLU A 108 12.02 -20.82 4.74
CA GLU A 108 11.89 -22.27 4.98
C GLU A 108 12.21 -23.12 3.74
N GLN A 109 12.12 -22.49 2.55
CA GLN A 109 12.47 -23.06 1.25
C GLN A 109 13.90 -22.73 0.80
N GLY A 110 14.70 -22.04 1.63
CA GLY A 110 16.10 -21.71 1.36
C GLY A 110 16.36 -20.29 0.84
N LEU A 111 15.37 -19.41 0.76
CA LEU A 111 15.61 -18.00 0.49
C LEU A 111 16.35 -17.35 1.66
N GLN A 112 17.26 -16.42 1.35
CA GLN A 112 17.98 -15.61 2.35
C GLN A 112 17.52 -14.17 2.27
N PHE A 113 17.55 -13.42 3.38
CA PHE A 113 17.28 -11.99 3.38
C PHE A 113 17.98 -11.26 4.53
N SER A 114 18.29 -9.98 4.31
CA SER A 114 18.84 -9.04 5.29
C SER A 114 17.91 -7.85 5.46
N PHE A 115 17.89 -7.28 6.67
CA PHE A 115 17.08 -6.11 6.99
C PHE A 115 17.92 -4.84 7.06
N ALA A 116 17.53 -3.81 6.31
CA ALA A 116 17.98 -2.44 6.53
C ALA A 116 17.27 -1.86 7.76
N GLY A 117 18.05 -1.23 8.64
CA GLY A 117 17.58 -0.67 9.89
C GLY A 117 16.98 0.73 9.75
N VAL A 118 16.46 1.22 10.88
CA VAL A 118 15.96 2.59 11.06
C VAL A 118 16.66 3.26 12.24
N ASP A 119 16.59 4.58 12.30
CA ASP A 119 17.01 5.34 13.48
C ASP A 119 15.91 5.39 14.57
N GLU A 120 16.16 6.13 15.64
CA GLU A 120 15.26 6.28 16.80
C GLU A 120 13.90 6.91 16.44
N ARG A 121 13.82 7.66 15.31
CA ARG A 121 12.58 8.20 14.76
C ARG A 121 11.93 7.30 13.70
N GLY A 122 12.42 6.06 13.53
CA GLY A 122 11.91 5.14 12.53
C GLY A 122 12.22 5.54 11.09
N ARG A 123 13.22 6.42 10.86
CA ARG A 123 13.67 6.82 9.52
C ARG A 123 14.65 5.79 8.98
N LEU A 124 14.42 5.34 7.76
CA LEU A 124 15.26 4.34 7.09
C LEU A 124 16.70 4.84 6.92
N GLN A 125 17.67 4.01 7.32
CA GLN A 125 19.09 4.29 7.21
C GLN A 125 19.66 3.71 5.92
N TYR A 126 20.05 4.57 4.98
CA TYR A 126 20.51 4.18 3.64
C TYR A 126 22.02 3.86 3.59
N ASP A 127 22.82 4.42 4.50
CA ASP A 127 24.29 4.38 4.45
C ASP A 127 24.85 2.96 4.62
N ASP A 128 24.12 2.08 5.26
CA ASP A 128 24.56 0.71 5.53
C ASP A 128 24.09 -0.31 4.48
N TRP A 129 23.33 0.10 3.48
CA TRP A 129 22.76 -0.83 2.51
C TRP A 129 23.82 -1.58 1.71
N ASP A 130 24.94 -0.94 1.36
CA ASP A 130 26.05 -1.58 0.66
C ASP A 130 26.65 -2.78 1.44
N LYS A 131 26.60 -2.73 2.76
CA LYS A 131 27.07 -3.82 3.64
C LYS A 131 26.14 -5.04 3.64
N LEU A 132 24.91 -4.87 3.21
CA LEU A 132 23.91 -5.95 3.14
C LEU A 132 23.98 -6.74 1.83
N VAL A 133 24.69 -6.22 0.82
CA VAL A 133 24.82 -6.86 -0.50
C VAL A 133 25.66 -8.11 -0.39
N GLN A 134 25.16 -9.22 -0.92
CA GLN A 134 25.83 -10.52 -1.01
C GLN A 134 25.95 -10.92 -2.49
N PRO A 135 26.86 -11.85 -2.86
CA PRO A 135 27.02 -12.29 -4.25
C PRO A 135 25.75 -12.86 -4.89
N ASN A 136 24.83 -13.39 -4.07
CA ASN A 136 23.55 -13.95 -4.46
C ASN A 136 22.37 -12.99 -4.24
N THR A 137 22.60 -11.72 -3.94
CA THR A 137 21.53 -10.72 -3.80
C THR A 137 20.84 -10.49 -5.15
N LYS A 138 19.52 -10.58 -5.18
CA LYS A 138 18.68 -10.47 -6.39
C LYS A 138 17.77 -9.24 -6.39
N ALA A 139 17.35 -8.79 -5.20
CA ALA A 139 16.36 -7.72 -5.11
C ALA A 139 16.53 -6.86 -3.86
N LEU A 140 16.05 -5.63 -4.00
CA LEU A 140 15.68 -4.73 -2.91
C LEU A 140 14.14 -4.68 -2.83
N VAL A 141 13.56 -5.02 -1.67
CA VAL A 141 12.13 -4.99 -1.42
C VAL A 141 11.86 -3.95 -0.34
N VAL A 142 11.08 -2.91 -0.66
CA VAL A 142 10.82 -1.79 0.25
C VAL A 142 9.35 -1.37 0.24
N THR A 143 8.83 -0.98 1.41
CA THR A 143 7.55 -0.25 1.45
C THR A 143 7.75 1.19 1.01
N GLY A 144 6.78 1.77 0.29
CA GLY A 144 6.81 3.18 -0.10
C GLY A 144 6.70 4.13 1.09
N ALA A 145 5.93 3.72 2.13
CA ALA A 145 5.86 4.41 3.42
C ALA A 145 5.46 3.43 4.53
N SER A 146 5.98 3.64 5.73
CA SER A 146 5.62 2.89 6.92
C SER A 146 4.14 3.12 7.28
N ASN A 147 3.39 2.07 7.41
CA ASN A 147 2.00 2.13 7.87
C ASN A 147 1.85 2.38 9.38
N VAL A 148 2.95 2.47 10.11
CA VAL A 148 3.01 2.84 11.53
C VAL A 148 3.43 4.29 11.70
N THR A 149 4.61 4.66 11.21
CA THR A 149 5.19 5.98 11.45
C THR A 149 4.80 7.02 10.41
N GLY A 150 4.32 6.62 9.24
CA GLY A 150 4.12 7.51 8.11
C GLY A 150 5.41 7.85 7.35
N ASN A 151 6.59 7.56 7.92
CA ASN A 151 7.87 7.86 7.26
C ASN A 151 7.95 7.21 5.88
N GLY A 152 8.21 8.02 4.87
CA GLY A 152 8.35 7.58 3.48
C GLY A 152 9.73 7.04 3.18
N THR A 153 9.80 6.09 2.26
CA THR A 153 11.05 5.62 1.66
C THR A 153 11.43 6.54 0.51
N ASP A 154 12.69 6.99 0.47
CA ASP A 154 13.25 7.69 -0.69
C ASP A 154 13.44 6.69 -1.84
N LEU A 155 12.39 6.54 -2.66
CA LEU A 155 12.41 5.60 -3.79
C LEU A 155 13.47 5.96 -4.85
N ALA A 156 13.88 7.22 -4.95
CA ALA A 156 14.97 7.61 -5.85
C ALA A 156 16.32 7.07 -5.36
N LYS A 157 16.60 7.16 -4.04
CA LYS A 157 17.79 6.51 -3.46
C LYS A 157 17.73 5.00 -3.58
N ALA A 158 16.55 4.39 -3.30
CA ALA A 158 16.35 2.95 -3.46
C ALA A 158 16.60 2.49 -4.91
N SER A 159 16.11 3.25 -5.89
CA SER A 159 16.33 3.03 -7.32
C SER A 159 17.81 3.08 -7.67
N VAL A 160 18.51 4.14 -7.29
CA VAL A 160 19.94 4.30 -7.55
C VAL A 160 20.75 3.14 -6.95
N PHE A 161 20.42 2.75 -5.72
CA PHE A 161 21.08 1.62 -5.07
C PHE A 161 20.82 0.30 -5.82
N ALA A 162 19.55 -0.01 -6.11
CA ALA A 162 19.18 -1.24 -6.79
C ALA A 162 19.87 -1.36 -8.17
N HIS A 163 19.81 -0.30 -8.98
CA HIS A 163 20.45 -0.28 -10.30
C HIS A 163 21.96 -0.41 -10.24
N ARG A 164 22.64 0.27 -9.30
CA ARG A 164 24.09 0.18 -9.11
C ARG A 164 24.54 -1.26 -8.84
N HIS A 165 23.72 -2.04 -8.15
CA HIS A 165 24.03 -3.43 -7.81
C HIS A 165 23.35 -4.46 -8.74
N GLY A 166 22.63 -4.03 -9.78
CA GLY A 166 21.91 -4.92 -10.68
C GLY A 166 20.78 -5.70 -10.01
N LEU A 167 20.16 -5.13 -8.99
CA LEU A 167 19.06 -5.72 -8.21
C LEU A 167 17.71 -5.33 -8.79
N LEU A 168 16.72 -6.21 -8.65
CA LEU A 168 15.34 -5.83 -8.87
C LEU A 168 14.86 -4.89 -7.76
N LEU A 169 14.10 -3.85 -8.13
CA LEU A 169 13.42 -2.97 -7.18
C LEU A 169 11.94 -3.35 -7.09
N ILE A 170 11.53 -3.85 -5.93
CA ILE A 170 10.15 -4.25 -5.63
C ILE A 170 9.60 -3.32 -4.55
N VAL A 171 8.46 -2.68 -4.84
CA VAL A 171 7.85 -1.68 -3.96
C VAL A 171 6.48 -2.16 -3.46
N ASP A 172 6.30 -2.22 -2.14
CA ASP A 172 4.96 -2.26 -1.53
C ASP A 172 4.41 -0.83 -1.46
N ALA A 173 3.52 -0.50 -2.38
CA ALA A 173 2.89 0.81 -2.49
C ALA A 173 1.51 0.88 -1.81
N ALA A 174 1.21 -0.03 -0.87
CA ALA A 174 -0.11 -0.08 -0.21
C ALA A 174 -0.47 1.21 0.55
N GLN A 175 0.51 2.01 0.97
CA GLN A 175 0.29 3.31 1.63
C GLN A 175 0.57 4.51 0.72
N THR A 176 1.10 4.31 -0.49
CA THR A 176 1.56 5.41 -1.34
C THR A 176 0.86 5.48 -2.70
N ALA A 177 0.40 4.35 -3.26
CA ALA A 177 -0.34 4.36 -4.52
C ALA A 177 -1.67 5.14 -4.36
N GLY A 178 -1.80 6.23 -5.11
CA GLY A 178 -2.95 7.13 -5.09
C GLY A 178 -2.85 8.31 -4.11
N SER A 179 -1.93 8.28 -3.13
CA SER A 179 -1.67 9.39 -2.20
C SER A 179 -0.35 10.10 -2.45
N GLN A 180 0.57 9.48 -3.18
CA GLN A 180 1.85 10.09 -3.57
C GLN A 180 2.10 9.88 -5.06
N PRO A 181 2.75 10.83 -5.75
CA PRO A 181 3.15 10.64 -7.14
C PRO A 181 4.21 9.53 -7.24
N ILE A 182 3.96 8.55 -8.10
CA ILE A 182 4.90 7.46 -8.37
C ILE A 182 5.01 7.29 -9.89
N ASP A 183 6.21 7.47 -10.43
CA ASP A 183 6.53 7.18 -11.82
C ASP A 183 7.42 5.92 -11.86
N VAL A 184 6.82 4.79 -12.23
CA VAL A 184 7.52 3.50 -12.23
C VAL A 184 8.65 3.44 -13.26
N GLN A 185 8.54 4.21 -14.35
CA GLN A 185 9.57 4.27 -15.38
C GLN A 185 10.74 5.15 -14.94
N ALA A 186 10.46 6.36 -14.46
CA ALA A 186 11.51 7.29 -13.99
C ALA A 186 12.28 6.73 -12.79
N LEU A 187 11.61 6.00 -11.91
CA LEU A 187 12.23 5.34 -10.75
C LEU A 187 12.83 3.96 -11.10
N GLY A 188 12.59 3.44 -12.30
CA GLY A 188 13.06 2.11 -12.69
C GLY A 188 12.56 0.99 -11.78
N ILE A 189 11.32 1.10 -11.31
CA ILE A 189 10.70 0.08 -10.48
C ILE A 189 10.41 -1.16 -11.33
N ASP A 190 10.84 -2.33 -10.88
CA ASP A 190 10.60 -3.59 -11.57
C ASP A 190 9.23 -4.18 -11.26
N VAL A 191 8.82 -4.11 -9.98
CA VAL A 191 7.50 -4.54 -9.53
C VAL A 191 6.97 -3.55 -8.49
N LEU A 192 5.71 -3.12 -8.64
CA LEU A 192 5.03 -2.30 -7.65
C LEU A 192 3.70 -2.97 -7.30
N CYS A 193 3.51 -3.29 -6.00
CA CYS A 193 2.29 -3.92 -5.50
C CYS A 193 1.38 -2.88 -4.85
N PHE A 194 0.06 -2.92 -5.15
CA PHE A 194 -0.91 -1.94 -4.67
C PHE A 194 -2.21 -2.60 -4.15
N THR A 195 -2.97 -1.85 -3.34
CA THR A 195 -4.31 -2.24 -2.88
C THR A 195 -5.33 -1.16 -3.22
N GLY A 196 -6.50 -1.56 -3.71
CA GLY A 196 -7.50 -0.64 -4.22
C GLY A 196 -8.28 0.12 -3.16
N HIS A 197 -8.45 -0.45 -1.95
CA HIS A 197 -9.39 0.05 -0.95
C HIS A 197 -8.87 1.17 -0.03
N LYS A 198 -7.59 1.55 -0.17
CA LYS A 198 -6.97 2.66 0.56
C LYS A 198 -7.01 3.94 -0.29
N ALA A 199 -5.87 4.58 -0.50
CA ALA A 199 -5.80 5.85 -1.22
C ALA A 199 -6.21 5.76 -2.71
N LEU A 200 -6.29 4.57 -3.30
CA LEU A 200 -6.88 4.37 -4.64
C LEU A 200 -8.41 4.46 -4.68
N LEU A 201 -9.08 4.61 -3.52
CA LEU A 201 -10.51 4.86 -3.36
C LEU A 201 -11.44 3.78 -3.93
N GLY A 202 -10.88 2.64 -4.35
CA GLY A 202 -11.63 1.50 -4.87
C GLY A 202 -12.29 0.66 -3.76
N PRO A 203 -13.10 -0.33 -4.13
CA PRO A 203 -13.67 -1.30 -3.18
C PRO A 203 -12.61 -2.21 -2.56
N GLN A 204 -12.92 -2.78 -1.40
CA GLN A 204 -12.20 -3.93 -0.85
C GLN A 204 -12.26 -5.12 -1.86
N GLY A 205 -11.29 -6.02 -1.80
CA GLY A 205 -11.18 -7.12 -2.76
C GLY A 205 -10.67 -6.68 -4.13
N THR A 206 -9.96 -5.54 -4.20
CA THR A 206 -9.24 -5.05 -5.37
C THR A 206 -7.82 -4.65 -5.03
N GLY A 207 -6.90 -4.94 -5.93
CA GLY A 207 -5.49 -4.64 -5.84
C GLY A 207 -4.78 -5.17 -7.08
N GLY A 208 -3.47 -5.23 -7.03
CA GLY A 208 -2.69 -5.75 -8.14
C GLY A 208 -1.22 -5.38 -8.07
N LEU A 209 -0.55 -5.63 -9.17
CA LEU A 209 0.84 -5.28 -9.33
C LEU A 209 1.14 -4.74 -10.73
N TYR A 210 2.05 -3.79 -10.78
CA TYR A 210 2.78 -3.44 -11.98
C TYR A 210 3.98 -4.36 -12.12
N VAL A 211 4.27 -4.82 -13.31
CA VAL A 211 5.46 -5.62 -13.66
C VAL A 211 6.14 -4.98 -14.86
N ARG A 212 7.42 -4.68 -14.74
CA ARG A 212 8.23 -4.11 -15.83
C ARG A 212 8.22 -5.01 -17.07
N PRO A 213 8.12 -4.45 -18.28
CA PRO A 213 8.20 -5.23 -19.53
C PRO A 213 9.45 -6.11 -19.56
N GLY A 214 9.26 -7.35 -19.98
CA GLY A 214 10.33 -8.35 -20.07
C GLY A 214 10.68 -9.07 -18.76
N LEU A 215 10.14 -8.66 -17.62
CA LEU A 215 10.28 -9.41 -16.38
C LEU A 215 9.20 -10.52 -16.33
N SER A 216 9.64 -11.76 -16.14
CA SER A 216 8.75 -12.92 -16.00
C SER A 216 8.60 -13.29 -14.52
N ILE A 217 7.37 -13.48 -14.09
CA ILE A 217 7.00 -13.91 -12.73
C ILE A 217 6.26 -15.24 -12.86
N ARG A 218 6.69 -16.26 -12.14
CA ARG A 218 5.97 -17.54 -12.08
C ARG A 218 4.61 -17.31 -11.40
N PRO A 219 3.50 -17.81 -11.98
CA PRO A 219 2.19 -17.62 -11.38
C PRO A 219 2.11 -18.30 -10.00
N LEU A 220 1.45 -17.63 -9.06
CA LEU A 220 1.11 -18.19 -7.75
C LEU A 220 -0.06 -19.17 -7.86
N VAL A 221 -1.02 -18.84 -8.71
CA VAL A 221 -2.22 -19.64 -8.98
C VAL A 221 -2.28 -19.92 -10.47
N VAL A 222 -2.55 -21.16 -10.84
CA VAL A 222 -2.74 -21.59 -12.22
C VAL A 222 -4.14 -22.16 -12.38
N GLY A 223 -4.74 -22.00 -13.57
CA GLY A 223 -6.08 -22.51 -13.84
C GLY A 223 -6.76 -21.84 -15.01
N GLY A 224 -8.07 -21.63 -14.94
CA GLY A 224 -8.85 -21.04 -16.02
C GLY A 224 -8.40 -19.61 -16.32
N SER A 225 -7.91 -19.38 -17.53
CA SER A 225 -7.44 -18.07 -18.01
C SER A 225 -8.34 -17.48 -19.10
N GLY A 226 -9.30 -18.25 -19.59
CA GLY A 226 -10.13 -17.89 -20.75
C GLY A 226 -9.42 -17.94 -22.10
N VAL A 227 -8.11 -18.28 -22.16
CA VAL A 227 -7.31 -18.41 -23.38
C VAL A 227 -6.55 -19.73 -23.39
N HIS A 228 -6.14 -20.21 -24.59
CA HIS A 228 -5.32 -21.40 -24.74
C HIS A 228 -5.86 -22.65 -24.01
N SER A 229 -7.19 -22.92 -24.12
CA SER A 229 -7.90 -23.94 -23.31
C SER A 229 -7.42 -25.37 -23.51
N PHE A 230 -6.68 -25.67 -24.58
CA PHE A 230 -6.14 -26.98 -24.88
C PHE A 230 -4.67 -27.15 -24.45
N ASP A 231 -4.02 -26.07 -24.00
CA ASP A 231 -2.66 -26.12 -23.54
C ASP A 231 -2.63 -26.66 -22.10
N GLU A 232 -1.70 -27.56 -21.79
CA GLU A 232 -1.51 -28.09 -20.44
C GLU A 232 -0.90 -27.04 -19.49
N GLN A 233 -0.15 -26.10 -20.06
CA GLN A 233 0.53 -25.06 -19.31
C GLN A 233 -0.31 -23.79 -19.23
N HIS A 234 -0.20 -23.10 -18.10
CA HIS A 234 -0.81 -21.78 -17.92
C HIS A 234 -0.16 -20.75 -18.86
N PRO A 235 -0.93 -19.79 -19.43
CA PRO A 235 -0.37 -18.77 -20.31
C PRO A 235 0.76 -17.98 -19.65
N ALA A 236 1.83 -17.72 -20.40
CA ALA A 236 2.99 -16.97 -19.93
C ALA A 236 2.92 -15.47 -20.19
N GLN A 237 1.95 -15.00 -20.98
CA GLN A 237 1.82 -13.60 -21.37
C GLN A 237 1.14 -12.77 -20.28
N MET A 238 1.73 -11.64 -19.92
CA MET A 238 1.09 -10.63 -19.08
C MET A 238 -0.14 -10.02 -19.78
N PRO A 239 -1.18 -9.67 -19.05
CA PRO A 239 -1.38 -9.86 -17.60
C PRO A 239 -1.93 -11.24 -17.24
N THR A 240 -2.36 -12.03 -18.21
CA THR A 240 -3.04 -13.33 -18.07
C THR A 240 -2.20 -14.33 -17.25
N ALA A 241 -0.89 -14.26 -17.37
CA ALA A 241 0.04 -15.12 -16.60
C ALA A 241 -0.19 -15.03 -15.08
N LEU A 242 -0.64 -13.88 -14.58
CA LEU A 242 -0.80 -13.64 -13.14
C LEU A 242 -2.27 -13.53 -12.70
N GLU A 243 -3.22 -13.75 -13.63
CA GLU A 243 -4.66 -13.59 -13.42
C GLU A 243 -5.42 -14.89 -13.72
N ALA A 244 -5.32 -15.86 -12.83
CA ALA A 244 -6.11 -17.07 -12.97
C ALA A 244 -7.52 -16.89 -12.36
N GLY A 245 -8.53 -17.43 -13.05
CA GLY A 245 -9.92 -17.36 -12.62
C GLY A 245 -10.68 -16.14 -13.13
N THR A 246 -11.96 -16.04 -12.76
CA THR A 246 -12.82 -14.90 -13.13
C THR A 246 -12.48 -13.70 -12.27
N LEU A 247 -12.13 -12.60 -12.93
CA LEU A 247 -11.80 -11.35 -12.24
C LEU A 247 -13.02 -10.71 -11.56
N ASN A 248 -12.78 -9.93 -10.50
CA ASN A 248 -13.80 -9.15 -9.79
C ASN A 248 -14.20 -7.90 -10.63
N VAL A 249 -14.96 -8.11 -11.71
CA VAL A 249 -15.35 -7.03 -12.65
C VAL A 249 -16.02 -5.85 -11.94
N PRO A 250 -17.02 -6.04 -11.05
CA PRO A 250 -17.64 -4.92 -10.36
C PRO A 250 -16.63 -4.14 -9.48
N GLY A 251 -15.77 -4.86 -8.75
CA GLY A 251 -14.73 -4.22 -7.96
C GLY A 251 -13.74 -3.42 -8.81
N LEU A 252 -13.33 -3.95 -9.97
CA LEU A 252 -12.43 -3.28 -10.90
C LEU A 252 -13.08 -2.05 -11.58
N ALA A 253 -14.39 -2.09 -11.85
CA ALA A 253 -15.12 -0.90 -12.30
C ALA A 253 -15.10 0.21 -11.25
N GLY A 254 -15.33 -0.13 -9.97
CA GLY A 254 -15.20 0.81 -8.86
C GLY A 254 -13.78 1.33 -8.67
N LEU A 255 -12.77 0.46 -8.78
CA LEU A 255 -11.36 0.87 -8.73
C LEU A 255 -11.02 1.85 -9.87
N CYS A 256 -11.49 1.57 -11.09
CA CYS A 256 -11.30 2.45 -12.24
C CYS A 256 -11.87 3.85 -11.94
N ALA A 257 -13.12 3.92 -11.48
CA ALA A 257 -13.77 5.18 -11.14
C ALA A 257 -13.03 5.95 -10.03
N GLY A 258 -12.50 5.26 -9.03
CA GLY A 258 -11.66 5.86 -7.99
C GLY A 258 -10.37 6.45 -8.54
N VAL A 259 -9.65 5.69 -9.37
CA VAL A 259 -8.39 6.13 -9.98
C VAL A 259 -8.62 7.28 -10.99
N GLU A 260 -9.67 7.22 -11.80
CA GLU A 260 -10.03 8.32 -12.71
C GLU A 260 -10.36 9.60 -11.94
N TRP A 261 -11.05 9.48 -10.80
CA TRP A 261 -11.32 10.62 -9.93
C TRP A 261 -10.01 11.22 -9.38
N ILE A 262 -9.07 10.38 -8.90
CA ILE A 262 -7.74 10.83 -8.42
C ILE A 262 -6.98 11.56 -9.54
N LEU A 263 -6.96 11.00 -10.75
CA LEU A 263 -6.31 11.61 -11.90
C LEU A 263 -6.93 12.97 -12.28
N ALA A 264 -8.25 13.10 -12.12
CA ALA A 264 -8.96 14.36 -12.38
C ALA A 264 -8.68 15.44 -11.32
N GLN A 265 -8.47 15.05 -10.05
CA GLN A 265 -8.10 15.98 -8.98
C GLN A 265 -6.61 16.34 -9.00
N GLY A 266 -5.76 15.45 -9.51
CA GLY A 266 -4.30 15.51 -9.45
C GLY A 266 -3.77 14.90 -8.15
N VAL A 267 -2.88 13.91 -8.28
CA VAL A 267 -2.27 13.20 -7.12
C VAL A 267 -1.54 14.18 -6.21
N GLU A 268 -0.79 15.12 -6.77
CA GLU A 268 -0.03 16.14 -6.04
C GLU A 268 -0.95 17.04 -5.21
N THR A 269 -2.11 17.41 -5.74
CA THR A 269 -3.11 18.23 -5.04
C THR A 269 -3.69 17.48 -3.85
N LEU A 270 -4.05 16.21 -4.03
CA LEU A 270 -4.56 15.36 -2.95
C LEU A 270 -3.49 15.12 -1.88
N CYS A 271 -2.28 14.79 -2.29
CA CYS A 271 -1.12 14.62 -1.42
C CYS A 271 -0.86 15.86 -0.57
N ALA A 272 -0.83 17.04 -1.18
CA ALA A 272 -0.60 18.30 -0.46
C ALA A 272 -1.68 18.57 0.60
N LYS A 273 -2.95 18.30 0.28
CA LYS A 273 -4.06 18.43 1.24
C LYS A 273 -3.93 17.46 2.40
N GLU A 274 -3.66 16.18 2.13
CA GLU A 274 -3.51 15.14 3.16
C GLU A 274 -2.32 15.43 4.07
N THR A 275 -1.19 15.86 3.50
CA THR A 275 0.01 16.28 4.24
C THR A 275 -0.27 17.49 5.12
N ALA A 276 -1.02 18.49 4.60
CA ALA A 276 -1.38 19.68 5.38
C ALA A 276 -2.26 19.32 6.60
N LEU A 277 -3.22 18.39 6.44
CA LEU A 277 -4.08 17.93 7.55
C LEU A 277 -3.25 17.17 8.61
N ALA A 278 -2.34 16.29 8.21
CA ALA A 278 -1.45 15.60 9.13
C ALA A 278 -0.52 16.57 9.87
N ALA A 279 0.05 17.54 9.16
CA ALA A 279 0.89 18.60 9.75
C ALA A 279 0.11 19.50 10.72
N LEU A 280 -1.14 19.84 10.41
CA LEU A 280 -2.03 20.59 11.31
C LEU A 280 -2.27 19.82 12.61
N PHE A 281 -2.57 18.53 12.52
CA PHE A 281 -2.72 17.68 13.69
C PHE A 281 -1.43 17.64 14.51
N TYR A 282 -0.31 17.28 13.88
CA TYR A 282 1.01 17.21 14.52
C TYR A 282 1.38 18.50 15.26
N LYS A 283 1.19 19.65 14.62
CA LYS A 283 1.49 20.96 15.21
C LYS A 283 0.72 21.22 16.52
N ASN A 284 -0.51 20.73 16.63
CA ASN A 284 -1.36 20.94 17.81
C ASN A 284 -1.09 19.95 18.95
N ILE A 285 -0.38 18.84 18.69
CA ILE A 285 -0.17 17.79 19.70
C ILE A 285 1.30 17.58 20.08
N ARG A 286 2.26 18.07 19.29
CA ARG A 286 3.70 17.73 19.44
C ARG A 286 4.32 18.18 20.76
N ASP A 287 3.79 19.26 21.34
CA ASP A 287 4.32 19.86 22.57
C ASP A 287 3.46 19.51 23.81
N LEU A 288 2.49 18.60 23.67
CA LEU A 288 1.63 18.18 24.78
C LEU A 288 2.44 17.30 25.77
N PRO A 289 2.30 17.54 27.07
CA PRO A 289 2.87 16.65 28.08
C PRO A 289 2.24 15.25 27.93
N ASN A 290 3.00 14.22 28.30
CA ASN A 290 2.60 12.82 28.26
C ASN A 290 2.28 12.26 26.85
N VAL A 291 2.40 13.05 25.77
CA VAL A 291 2.23 12.57 24.40
C VAL A 291 3.58 12.23 23.77
N LYS A 292 3.75 10.97 23.40
CA LYS A 292 4.92 10.51 22.66
C LYS A 292 4.53 10.20 21.22
N ILE A 293 5.09 10.95 20.26
CA ILE A 293 4.84 10.77 18.82
C ILE A 293 5.93 9.88 18.25
N TYR A 294 5.54 8.95 17.38
CA TYR A 294 6.43 8.00 16.70
C TYR A 294 6.53 8.34 15.22
N GLY A 295 7.74 8.35 14.71
CA GLY A 295 8.06 8.77 13.35
C GLY A 295 8.66 10.17 13.29
N ASP A 296 8.80 10.69 12.08
CA ASP A 296 9.27 12.05 11.81
C ASP A 296 8.30 12.78 10.88
N PRO A 297 7.21 13.35 11.41
CA PRO A 297 6.19 14.02 10.60
C PRO A 297 6.68 15.25 9.83
N GLU A 298 7.90 15.73 10.12
CA GLU A 298 8.53 16.84 9.41
C GLU A 298 9.36 16.40 8.21
N MET A 299 9.45 15.08 7.95
CA MET A 299 10.10 14.56 6.73
C MET A 299 9.38 15.04 5.46
N PRO A 300 10.13 15.40 4.40
CA PRO A 300 9.56 15.73 3.10
C PRO A 300 8.71 14.61 2.48
N LEU A 301 9.11 13.35 2.70
CA LEU A 301 8.41 12.16 2.26
C LEU A 301 7.70 11.52 3.46
N HIS A 302 6.43 11.84 3.62
CA HIS A 302 5.63 11.34 4.73
C HIS A 302 4.20 11.02 4.27
N ALA A 303 3.70 9.82 4.61
CA ALA A 303 2.29 9.51 4.43
C ALA A 303 1.45 10.27 5.45
N PRO A 304 0.16 10.54 5.20
CA PRO A 304 -0.71 11.29 6.12
C PRO A 304 -1.09 10.45 7.35
N ILE A 305 -0.09 10.02 8.11
CA ILE A 305 -0.21 9.11 9.26
C ILE A 305 0.54 9.70 10.44
N ILE A 306 -0.11 9.85 11.58
CA ILE A 306 0.54 10.20 12.85
C ILE A 306 0.22 9.12 13.87
N SER A 307 1.25 8.54 14.47
CA SER A 307 1.12 7.57 15.55
C SER A 307 1.67 8.12 16.86
N LEU A 308 0.94 7.88 17.93
CA LEU A 308 1.30 8.37 19.26
C LEU A 308 0.89 7.40 20.37
N ASN A 309 1.44 7.62 21.56
CA ASN A 309 0.92 7.11 22.82
C ASN A 309 0.76 8.25 23.82
N ILE A 310 -0.14 8.07 24.80
CA ILE A 310 -0.38 9.01 25.90
C ILE A 310 0.03 8.30 27.20
N GLY A 311 1.08 8.78 27.84
CA GLY A 311 1.67 8.14 29.01
C GLY A 311 2.00 6.66 28.77
N ASP A 312 1.77 5.85 29.79
CA ASP A 312 1.95 4.39 29.73
C ASP A 312 0.63 3.63 29.46
N GLU A 313 -0.46 4.35 29.08
CA GLU A 313 -1.75 3.74 28.81
C GLU A 313 -1.72 2.81 27.58
N ASP A 314 -2.51 1.74 27.64
CA ASP A 314 -2.69 0.84 26.51
C ASP A 314 -3.31 1.57 25.32
N SER A 315 -2.71 1.39 24.16
CA SER A 315 -3.18 2.05 22.93
C SER A 315 -4.64 1.71 22.58
N ALA A 316 -5.11 0.50 22.90
CA ALA A 316 -6.49 0.11 22.66
C ALA A 316 -7.45 0.91 23.55
N ARG A 317 -7.11 1.11 24.84
CA ARG A 317 -7.91 1.93 25.76
C ARG A 317 -8.06 3.37 25.26
N ILE A 318 -6.96 3.99 24.80
CA ILE A 318 -7.03 5.34 24.22
C ILE A 318 -7.94 5.38 23.00
N ALA A 319 -7.85 4.38 22.10
CA ALA A 319 -8.72 4.31 20.93
C ALA A 319 -10.20 4.12 21.32
N ASP A 320 -10.49 3.33 22.34
CA ASP A 320 -11.86 3.11 22.85
C ASP A 320 -12.45 4.41 23.41
N ILE A 321 -11.69 5.16 24.23
CA ILE A 321 -12.13 6.47 24.76
C ILE A 321 -12.38 7.47 23.62
N LEU A 322 -11.46 7.55 22.63
CA LEU A 322 -11.64 8.43 21.48
C LEU A 322 -12.92 8.10 20.69
N TRP A 323 -13.28 6.82 20.62
CA TRP A 323 -14.52 6.41 19.99
C TRP A 323 -15.76 6.70 20.86
N GLU A 324 -15.77 6.27 22.13
CA GLU A 324 -16.94 6.33 23.01
C GLU A 324 -17.30 7.77 23.38
N ASP A 325 -16.30 8.60 23.75
CA ASP A 325 -16.56 9.93 24.29
C ASP A 325 -16.53 11.02 23.19
N TYR A 326 -15.70 10.83 22.12
CA TYR A 326 -15.50 11.86 21.11
C TYR A 326 -16.01 11.46 19.71
N SER A 327 -16.48 10.22 19.53
CA SER A 327 -16.88 9.68 18.21
C SER A 327 -15.77 9.81 17.15
N ILE A 328 -14.52 9.59 17.54
CA ILE A 328 -13.34 9.64 16.68
C ILE A 328 -12.85 8.21 16.43
N CYS A 329 -12.84 7.78 15.15
CA CYS A 329 -12.36 6.48 14.73
C CYS A 329 -10.88 6.52 14.43
N VAL A 330 -10.08 5.83 15.22
CA VAL A 330 -8.63 5.63 15.04
C VAL A 330 -8.31 4.13 15.11
N ARG A 331 -7.06 3.77 14.96
CA ARG A 331 -6.64 2.37 15.11
C ARG A 331 -5.53 2.23 16.13
N ALA A 332 -5.68 1.26 17.05
CA ALA A 332 -4.67 0.91 18.04
C ALA A 332 -3.90 -0.37 17.70
N GLY A 333 -2.78 -0.58 18.35
CA GLY A 333 -2.03 -1.83 18.39
C GLY A 333 -0.83 -1.90 17.47
N ALA A 334 -0.52 -3.10 16.95
CA ALA A 334 0.73 -3.40 16.23
C ALA A 334 0.67 -3.18 14.70
N HIS A 335 -0.47 -2.82 14.13
CA HIS A 335 -0.66 -2.48 12.71
C HIS A 335 0.01 -3.44 11.70
N CYS A 336 0.23 -4.71 12.08
CA CYS A 336 0.91 -5.72 11.26
C CYS A 336 2.34 -5.34 10.82
N ALA A 337 3.06 -4.53 11.61
CA ALA A 337 4.45 -4.13 11.35
C ALA A 337 5.38 -4.44 12.55
N PRO A 338 5.59 -5.74 12.86
CA PRO A 338 6.23 -6.16 14.11
C PRO A 338 7.68 -5.68 14.26
N LEU A 339 8.42 -5.53 13.16
CA LEU A 339 9.82 -5.10 13.21
C LEU A 339 9.93 -3.60 13.52
N MET A 340 9.00 -2.78 13.00
CA MET A 340 8.92 -1.36 13.35
C MET A 340 8.62 -1.19 14.85
N HIS A 341 7.66 -1.95 15.42
CA HIS A 341 7.37 -1.90 16.85
C HIS A 341 8.58 -2.34 17.71
N LYS A 342 9.36 -3.32 17.25
CA LYS A 342 10.62 -3.68 17.92
C LYS A 342 11.64 -2.54 17.89
N ALA A 343 11.78 -1.87 16.75
CA ALA A 343 12.71 -0.74 16.59
C ALA A 343 12.31 0.47 17.44
N LEU A 344 11.00 0.73 17.58
CA LEU A 344 10.46 1.86 18.36
C LEU A 344 10.25 1.55 19.86
N GLY A 345 10.42 0.29 20.29
CA GLY A 345 10.18 -0.12 21.69
C GLY A 345 8.70 -0.14 22.09
N THR A 346 7.78 -0.35 21.14
CA THR A 346 6.33 -0.29 21.34
C THR A 346 5.63 -1.64 21.18
N VAL A 347 6.36 -2.75 21.42
CA VAL A 347 5.80 -4.11 21.22
C VAL A 347 4.65 -4.39 22.17
N GLU A 348 4.77 -4.00 23.44
CA GLU A 348 3.78 -4.28 24.48
C GLU A 348 2.60 -3.29 24.44
N GLN A 349 2.89 -1.99 24.32
CA GLN A 349 1.89 -0.93 24.37
C GLN A 349 1.14 -0.75 23.03
N GLY A 350 1.77 -1.10 21.89
CA GLY A 350 1.29 -0.70 20.58
C GLY A 350 1.39 0.81 20.36
N VAL A 351 0.65 1.33 19.40
CA VAL A 351 0.47 2.78 19.19
C VAL A 351 -0.96 3.09 18.75
N VAL A 352 -1.43 4.29 19.04
CA VAL A 352 -2.66 4.84 18.46
C VAL A 352 -2.29 5.56 17.16
N ARG A 353 -2.87 5.12 16.06
CA ARG A 353 -2.59 5.65 14.73
C ARG A 353 -3.75 6.47 14.20
N PHE A 354 -3.47 7.70 13.86
CA PHE A 354 -4.36 8.62 13.14
C PHE A 354 -3.93 8.67 11.68
N SER A 355 -4.85 8.49 10.77
CA SER A 355 -4.55 8.53 9.33
C SER A 355 -5.60 9.34 8.58
N PHE A 356 -5.12 10.36 7.90
CA PHE A 356 -5.91 11.39 7.26
C PHE A 356 -6.18 11.04 5.79
N SER A 357 -7.25 11.60 5.27
CA SER A 357 -7.64 11.52 3.87
C SER A 357 -8.04 12.93 3.41
N HIS A 358 -7.96 13.17 2.12
CA HIS A 358 -8.46 14.43 1.52
C HIS A 358 -9.95 14.68 1.77
N PHE A 359 -10.72 13.71 2.25
CA PHE A 359 -12.11 13.90 2.69
C PHE A 359 -12.25 14.47 4.11
N ASN A 360 -11.18 14.45 4.90
CA ASN A 360 -11.19 15.09 6.21
C ASN A 360 -11.13 16.61 6.08
N THR A 361 -11.61 17.31 7.11
CA THR A 361 -11.62 18.76 7.22
C THR A 361 -10.67 19.23 8.32
N GLU A 362 -10.21 20.48 8.22
CA GLU A 362 -9.41 21.12 9.28
C GLU A 362 -10.16 21.15 10.62
N ALA A 363 -11.49 21.36 10.59
CA ALA A 363 -12.32 21.34 11.80
C ALA A 363 -12.30 19.95 12.48
N GLU A 364 -12.42 18.85 11.72
CA GLU A 364 -12.28 17.47 12.24
C GLU A 364 -10.90 17.24 12.86
N VAL A 365 -9.84 17.77 12.23
CA VAL A 365 -8.46 17.65 12.74
C VAL A 365 -8.27 18.42 14.05
N LEU A 366 -8.76 19.66 14.12
CA LEU A 366 -8.66 20.48 15.33
C LEU A 366 -9.48 19.91 16.49
N GLN A 367 -10.68 19.39 16.20
CA GLN A 367 -11.49 18.68 17.20
C GLN A 367 -10.76 17.45 17.74
N THR A 368 -10.11 16.67 16.85
CA THR A 368 -9.32 15.51 17.25
C THR A 368 -8.12 15.91 18.11
N ALA A 369 -7.42 16.98 17.75
CA ALA A 369 -6.29 17.48 18.54
C ALA A 369 -6.72 17.94 19.95
N ALA A 370 -7.89 18.58 20.06
CA ALA A 370 -8.47 18.97 21.35
C ALA A 370 -8.79 17.75 22.23
N ALA A 371 -9.37 16.69 21.65
CA ALA A 371 -9.62 15.43 22.36
C ALA A 371 -8.33 14.78 22.88
N VAL A 372 -7.27 14.73 22.04
CA VAL A 372 -5.95 14.23 22.47
C VAL A 372 -5.35 15.09 23.58
N GLN A 373 -5.52 16.42 23.52
CA GLN A 373 -5.06 17.35 24.56
C GLN A 373 -5.78 17.13 25.89
N GLU A 374 -7.09 16.92 25.87
CA GLU A 374 -7.90 16.62 27.06
C GLU A 374 -7.43 15.32 27.71
N LEU A 375 -7.32 14.24 26.94
CA LEU A 375 -6.82 12.94 27.41
C LEU A 375 -5.40 13.00 27.95
N ALA A 376 -4.51 13.78 27.36
CA ALA A 376 -3.13 13.96 27.84
C ALA A 376 -3.03 14.72 29.19
N GLN A 377 -4.07 15.45 29.58
CA GLN A 377 -4.15 16.13 30.88
C GLN A 377 -4.80 15.26 31.96
N GLU A 378 -5.65 14.30 31.59
CA GLU A 378 -6.32 13.39 32.50
C GLU A 378 -5.49 12.17 32.89
N ILE A 379 -4.56 11.78 32.02
CA ILE A 379 -3.62 10.66 32.18
C ILE A 379 -2.26 11.17 32.64
#